data_33f9f5bf8005ccd2aebb4dac14adc8da
#
_entry.id   33f9f5bf8005ccd2aebb4dac14adc8da
#
_cell.length_a   1.000
_cell.length_b   1.000
_cell.length_c   1.000
_cell.angle_alpha   90.00
_cell.angle_beta   90.00
_cell.angle_gamma   90.00
#
_symmetry.space_group_name_H-M   'P 1'
#
loop_
_entity.id
_entity.type
_entity.pdbx_description
1 polymer ?
#
loop_
_entity_poly.entity_id
_entity_poly.type
_entity_poly.pdbx_seq_one_letter_code
_entity_poly.pdbx_strand_id
1 'polypeptide(L)'
;MESSTCTTRQFLTRSGIQIQADFWGELNENSVVLLHGGGQTRHSWGSTAAEIASKGWCAISVDLRGHGMSGWAPDGEYGLDGFAEDIDSVLQEIGVSPVLVGASLGGLTGMYLEGHLRPGSIRSLVLVDVVPRMNPKGTERVKSFMYEHMQSGFATLKEAAEAISAYNPQREIPSDLEGLKKNLFQRDGRWFWHWDPAFMENARTPQRLGMQDSDFLHKLCSAVEVPMLLVRGRLSDLVTEVEAEIFLSDFPNAAYVDVTGAGHMVAGDKNDVFTKAIVDFLDSMI
;
A
#
# COMPACT_ATOMS: atom_id res chain seq x y z
N MET A 1 20.93 -8.95 19.37
CA MET A 1 19.80 -9.09 18.43
C MET A 1 20.41 -9.17 17.05
N GLU A 2 20.37 -10.33 16.43
CA GLU A 2 20.81 -10.47 15.05
C GLU A 2 19.91 -9.58 14.19
N SER A 3 20.52 -8.71 13.40
CA SER A 3 19.83 -7.89 12.40
C SER A 3 19.13 -8.86 11.45
N SER A 4 17.79 -8.85 11.43
CA SER A 4 17.02 -9.61 10.43
C SER A 4 17.54 -9.24 9.06
N THR A 5 18.22 -10.18 8.39
CA THR A 5 18.79 -9.94 7.07
C THR A 5 17.65 -9.75 6.07
N CYS A 6 17.62 -8.58 5.44
CA CYS A 6 16.71 -8.31 4.33
C CYS A 6 17.33 -8.88 3.04
N THR A 7 16.57 -9.69 2.30
CA THR A 7 16.95 -10.18 0.97
C THR A 7 15.95 -9.72 -0.06
N THR A 8 16.43 -9.28 -1.21
CA THR A 8 15.58 -8.79 -2.30
C THR A 8 15.40 -9.89 -3.36
N ARG A 9 14.17 -10.08 -3.83
CA ARG A 9 13.82 -11.03 -4.89
C ARG A 9 13.00 -10.33 -5.98
N GLN A 10 13.06 -10.93 -7.17
CA GLN A 10 12.25 -10.52 -8.32
C GLN A 10 11.33 -11.67 -8.74
N PHE A 11 10.12 -11.32 -9.08
CA PHE A 11 9.08 -12.24 -9.56
C PHE A 11 8.67 -11.83 -10.96
N LEU A 12 8.60 -12.78 -11.87
CA LEU A 12 8.05 -12.52 -13.21
C LEU A 12 6.57 -12.89 -13.22
N THR A 13 5.72 -11.90 -13.44
CA THR A 13 4.27 -12.11 -13.48
C THR A 13 3.83 -12.74 -14.79
N ARG A 14 2.59 -13.24 -14.84
CA ARG A 14 1.99 -13.77 -16.08
C ARG A 14 1.90 -12.75 -17.20
N SER A 15 1.77 -11.46 -16.87
CA SER A 15 1.78 -10.35 -17.83
C SER A 15 3.19 -9.96 -18.30
N GLY A 16 4.25 -10.62 -17.80
CA GLY A 16 5.63 -10.32 -18.13
C GLY A 16 6.23 -9.13 -17.37
N ILE A 17 5.52 -8.59 -16.38
CA ILE A 17 6.03 -7.52 -15.53
C ILE A 17 6.91 -8.13 -14.42
N GLN A 18 8.07 -7.54 -14.17
CA GLN A 18 8.91 -7.90 -13.03
C GLN A 18 8.43 -7.18 -11.77
N ILE A 19 8.15 -7.93 -10.71
CA ILE A 19 7.75 -7.40 -9.40
C ILE A 19 8.92 -7.57 -8.43
N GLN A 20 9.29 -6.48 -7.76
CA GLN A 20 10.38 -6.42 -6.78
C GLN A 20 9.82 -6.55 -5.37
N ALA A 21 10.42 -7.41 -4.55
CA ALA A 21 10.03 -7.58 -3.15
C ALA A 21 11.25 -7.75 -2.23
N ASP A 22 11.15 -7.20 -1.03
CA ASP A 22 12.12 -7.37 0.05
C ASP A 22 11.56 -8.37 1.07
N PHE A 23 12.35 -9.38 1.42
CA PHE A 23 12.04 -10.42 2.39
C PHE A 23 12.80 -10.18 3.68
N TRP A 24 12.07 -10.15 4.77
CA TRP A 24 12.57 -10.02 6.13
C TRP A 24 12.24 -11.29 6.89
N GLY A 25 13.26 -12.05 7.26
CA GLY A 25 13.11 -13.40 7.80
C GLY A 25 13.01 -14.50 6.72
N GLU A 26 12.93 -15.75 7.16
CA GLU A 26 12.80 -16.91 6.28
C GLU A 26 11.31 -17.18 5.97
N LEU A 27 11.03 -17.53 4.71
CA LEU A 27 9.67 -17.87 4.28
C LEU A 27 9.16 -19.10 5.04
N ASN A 28 7.99 -18.94 5.65
CA ASN A 28 7.33 -19.96 6.45
C ASN A 28 5.79 -19.75 6.44
N GLU A 29 5.04 -20.63 7.11
CA GLU A 29 3.58 -20.54 7.25
C GLU A 29 3.10 -19.21 7.86
N ASN A 30 3.93 -18.61 8.73
CA ASN A 30 3.66 -17.29 9.31
C ASN A 30 4.27 -16.21 8.44
N SER A 31 3.69 -15.98 7.26
CA SER A 31 4.14 -14.94 6.31
C SER A 31 3.13 -13.83 6.20
N VAL A 32 3.63 -12.61 5.98
CA VAL A 32 2.87 -11.38 5.78
C VAL A 32 3.33 -10.71 4.49
N VAL A 33 2.41 -10.41 3.59
CA VAL A 33 2.67 -9.59 2.40
C VAL A 33 2.20 -8.16 2.67
N LEU A 34 3.11 -7.20 2.50
CA LEU A 34 2.91 -5.78 2.77
C LEU A 34 2.84 -5.01 1.44
N LEU A 35 1.68 -4.46 1.11
CA LEU A 35 1.42 -3.69 -0.09
C LEU A 35 1.29 -2.20 0.25
N HIS A 36 2.06 -1.37 -0.42
CA HIS A 36 2.09 0.07 -0.22
C HIS A 36 0.92 0.81 -0.88
N GLY A 37 0.70 2.06 -0.52
CA GLY A 37 -0.26 2.96 -1.16
C GLY A 37 0.22 3.53 -2.49
N GLY A 38 -0.69 4.10 -3.27
CA GLY A 38 -0.35 4.75 -4.53
C GLY A 38 0.72 5.83 -4.33
N GLY A 39 1.74 5.81 -5.17
CA GLY A 39 2.88 6.73 -5.11
C GLY A 39 3.96 6.38 -4.08
N GLN A 40 3.74 5.41 -3.21
CA GLN A 40 4.75 4.88 -2.29
C GLN A 40 5.62 3.80 -2.96
N THR A 41 6.53 3.20 -2.20
CA THR A 41 7.32 2.04 -2.58
C THR A 41 7.35 1.03 -1.42
N ARG A 42 7.87 -0.19 -1.66
CA ARG A 42 8.05 -1.22 -0.62
C ARG A 42 8.79 -0.72 0.63
N HIS A 43 9.60 0.33 0.47
CA HIS A 43 10.35 0.93 1.59
C HIS A 43 9.48 1.66 2.61
N SER A 44 8.21 1.96 2.29
CA SER A 44 7.26 2.54 3.24
C SER A 44 6.92 1.60 4.41
N TRP A 45 7.18 0.31 4.24
CA TRP A 45 6.96 -0.74 5.23
C TRP A 45 8.24 -1.23 5.91
N GLY A 46 9.41 -0.62 5.66
CA GLY A 46 10.70 -1.17 6.07
C GLY A 46 10.82 -1.44 7.58
N SER A 47 10.43 -0.48 8.43
CA SER A 47 10.49 -0.66 9.90
C SER A 47 9.42 -1.64 10.37
N THR A 48 8.22 -1.60 9.79
CA THR A 48 7.14 -2.56 10.08
C THR A 48 7.56 -3.99 9.74
N ALA A 49 8.15 -4.19 8.57
CA ALA A 49 8.63 -5.50 8.14
C ALA A 49 9.73 -6.05 9.07
N ALA A 50 10.67 -5.19 9.49
CA ALA A 50 11.72 -5.57 10.42
C ALA A 50 11.15 -5.97 11.80
N GLU A 51 10.14 -5.25 12.31
CA GLU A 51 9.49 -5.56 13.57
C GLU A 51 8.71 -6.88 13.49
N ILE A 52 7.93 -7.09 12.42
CA ILE A 52 7.21 -8.34 12.16
C ILE A 52 8.20 -9.53 12.12
N ALA A 53 9.32 -9.37 11.41
CA ALA A 53 10.34 -10.40 11.32
C ALA A 53 11.00 -10.70 12.67
N SER A 54 11.17 -9.71 13.54
CA SER A 54 11.73 -9.90 14.90
C SER A 54 10.85 -10.80 15.78
N LYS A 55 9.58 -11.00 15.39
CA LYS A 55 8.60 -11.86 16.07
C LYS A 55 8.47 -13.25 15.45
N GLY A 56 9.35 -13.60 14.50
CA GLY A 56 9.39 -14.93 13.87
C GLY A 56 8.50 -15.10 12.65
N TRP A 57 7.88 -14.01 12.17
CA TRP A 57 7.18 -14.00 10.90
C TRP A 57 8.14 -13.76 9.72
N CYS A 58 7.73 -14.16 8.51
CA CYS A 58 8.35 -13.67 7.29
C CYS A 58 7.55 -12.48 6.77
N ALA A 59 8.14 -11.29 6.74
CA ALA A 59 7.51 -10.11 6.13
C ALA A 59 8.04 -9.90 4.71
N ILE A 60 7.12 -9.72 3.74
CA ILE A 60 7.42 -9.56 2.32
C ILE A 60 6.85 -8.21 1.88
N SER A 61 7.71 -7.22 1.72
CA SER A 61 7.31 -5.88 1.27
C SER A 61 7.50 -5.76 -0.24
N VAL A 62 6.42 -5.44 -0.97
CA VAL A 62 6.35 -5.51 -2.43
C VAL A 62 6.25 -4.11 -3.04
N ASP A 63 7.04 -3.83 -4.09
CA ASP A 63 6.75 -2.73 -5.00
C ASP A 63 5.64 -3.16 -5.95
N LEU A 64 4.51 -2.49 -5.95
CA LEU A 64 3.43 -2.72 -6.92
C LEU A 64 3.89 -2.33 -8.34
N ARG A 65 3.26 -2.92 -9.40
CA ARG A 65 3.55 -2.51 -10.78
C ARG A 65 3.57 -0.99 -10.92
N GLY A 66 4.46 -0.47 -11.74
CA GLY A 66 4.59 0.97 -11.95
C GLY A 66 5.20 1.76 -10.81
N HIS A 67 5.62 1.12 -9.70
CA HIS A 67 6.21 1.77 -8.54
C HIS A 67 7.56 1.17 -8.17
N GLY A 68 8.43 1.99 -7.59
CA GLY A 68 9.74 1.58 -7.11
C GLY A 68 10.58 0.90 -8.17
N MET A 69 11.08 -0.29 -7.87
CA MET A 69 11.92 -1.09 -8.76
C MET A 69 11.14 -2.15 -9.56
N SER A 70 9.80 -2.19 -9.40
CA SER A 70 8.94 -3.03 -10.22
C SER A 70 8.77 -2.46 -11.63
N GLY A 71 8.49 -3.35 -12.59
CA GLY A 71 8.27 -2.98 -13.97
C GLY A 71 7.03 -2.08 -14.16
N TRP A 72 7.09 -1.23 -15.16
CA TRP A 72 5.97 -0.43 -15.63
C TRP A 72 5.09 -1.24 -16.57
N ALA A 73 3.79 -0.95 -16.60
CA ALA A 73 2.86 -1.58 -17.54
C ALA A 73 3.15 -1.06 -18.96
N PRO A 74 3.54 -1.93 -19.93
CA PRO A 74 3.92 -1.49 -21.26
C PRO A 74 2.79 -0.81 -22.03
N ASP A 75 1.56 -1.15 -21.72
CA ASP A 75 0.32 -0.58 -22.26
C ASP A 75 -0.22 0.60 -21.47
N GLY A 76 0.43 0.94 -20.34
CA GLY A 76 -0.01 1.97 -19.41
C GLY A 76 -1.25 1.57 -18.61
N GLU A 77 -1.61 0.28 -18.54
CA GLU A 77 -2.81 -0.19 -17.84
C GLU A 77 -2.52 -0.43 -16.35
N TYR A 78 -3.22 0.31 -15.50
CA TYR A 78 -3.10 0.29 -14.04
C TYR A 78 -4.46 0.07 -13.39
N GLY A 79 -5.21 -0.95 -13.84
CA GLY A 79 -6.45 -1.40 -13.22
C GLY A 79 -6.21 -2.24 -11.95
N LEU A 80 -7.20 -2.36 -11.07
CA LEU A 80 -7.14 -3.23 -9.90
C LEU A 80 -6.91 -4.70 -10.26
N ASP A 81 -7.45 -5.15 -11.39
CA ASP A 81 -7.23 -6.46 -11.96
C ASP A 81 -5.73 -6.73 -12.18
N GLY A 82 -5.05 -5.81 -12.85
CA GLY A 82 -3.63 -5.94 -13.10
C GLY A 82 -2.79 -5.99 -11.83
N PHE A 83 -3.05 -5.10 -10.86
CA PHE A 83 -2.38 -5.14 -9.56
C PHE A 83 -2.61 -6.47 -8.84
N ALA A 84 -3.84 -6.97 -8.83
CA ALA A 84 -4.19 -8.22 -8.17
C ALA A 84 -3.57 -9.45 -8.86
N GLU A 85 -3.53 -9.48 -10.20
CA GLU A 85 -2.89 -10.55 -10.98
C GLU A 85 -1.37 -10.64 -10.74
N ASP A 86 -0.70 -9.50 -10.55
CA ASP A 86 0.70 -9.49 -10.18
C ASP A 86 0.93 -10.08 -8.79
N ILE A 87 0.12 -9.64 -7.81
CA ILE A 87 0.23 -10.19 -6.45
C ILE A 87 -0.15 -11.66 -6.43
N ASP A 88 -1.16 -12.11 -7.20
CA ASP A 88 -1.47 -13.52 -7.36
C ASP A 88 -0.26 -14.32 -7.88
N SER A 89 0.46 -13.78 -8.85
CA SER A 89 1.68 -14.41 -9.38
C SER A 89 2.76 -14.54 -8.30
N VAL A 90 2.96 -13.51 -7.47
CA VAL A 90 3.88 -13.54 -6.33
C VAL A 90 3.43 -14.60 -5.31
N LEU A 91 2.14 -14.62 -4.93
CA LEU A 91 1.61 -15.58 -3.97
C LEU A 91 1.76 -17.05 -4.44
N GLN A 92 1.55 -17.29 -5.73
CA GLN A 92 1.74 -18.65 -6.28
C GLN A 92 3.19 -19.10 -6.24
N GLU A 93 4.14 -18.19 -6.49
CA GLU A 93 5.57 -18.53 -6.45
C GLU A 93 6.09 -18.74 -5.02
N ILE A 94 5.64 -17.94 -4.04
CA ILE A 94 6.02 -18.16 -2.63
C ILE A 94 5.37 -19.41 -2.04
N GLY A 95 4.23 -19.86 -2.56
CA GLY A 95 3.62 -21.16 -2.22
C GLY A 95 3.01 -21.26 -0.81
N VAL A 96 2.78 -20.12 -0.14
CA VAL A 96 2.11 -20.06 1.16
C VAL A 96 0.92 -19.07 1.09
N SER A 97 -0.07 -19.24 1.98
CA SER A 97 -1.19 -18.29 2.12
C SER A 97 -0.87 -17.30 3.23
N PRO A 98 -0.40 -16.07 2.92
CA PRO A 98 0.02 -15.10 3.91
C PRO A 98 -1.16 -14.33 4.52
N VAL A 99 -0.91 -13.56 5.58
CA VAL A 99 -1.70 -12.37 5.89
C VAL A 99 -1.36 -11.29 4.87
N LEU A 100 -2.35 -10.64 4.27
CA LEU A 100 -2.12 -9.51 3.39
C LEU A 100 -2.44 -8.21 4.11
N VAL A 101 -1.47 -7.30 4.17
CA VAL A 101 -1.60 -5.96 4.73
C VAL A 101 -1.48 -4.96 3.60
N GLY A 102 -2.52 -4.21 3.31
CA GLY A 102 -2.53 -3.24 2.22
C GLY A 102 -2.91 -1.84 2.67
N ALA A 103 -2.04 -0.87 2.39
CA ALA A 103 -2.36 0.55 2.57
C ALA A 103 -2.99 1.11 1.30
N SER A 104 -4.12 1.83 1.41
CA SER A 104 -4.75 2.52 0.29
C SER A 104 -4.85 1.61 -0.96
N LEU A 105 -4.10 1.90 -2.05
CA LEU A 105 -4.03 1.07 -3.26
C LEU A 105 -3.75 -0.41 -2.95
N GLY A 106 -2.83 -0.68 -2.04
CA GLY A 106 -2.52 -2.05 -1.62
C GLY A 106 -3.70 -2.78 -0.99
N GLY A 107 -4.53 -2.07 -0.21
CA GLY A 107 -5.76 -2.62 0.37
C GLY A 107 -6.83 -2.87 -0.68
N LEU A 108 -7.01 -1.96 -1.64
CA LEU A 108 -7.91 -2.17 -2.80
C LEU A 108 -7.47 -3.38 -3.64
N THR A 109 -6.15 -3.54 -3.82
CA THR A 109 -5.57 -4.72 -4.49
C THR A 109 -5.93 -6.01 -3.74
N GLY A 110 -5.81 -5.99 -2.40
CA GLY A 110 -6.18 -7.13 -1.55
C GLY A 110 -7.68 -7.47 -1.62
N MET A 111 -8.55 -6.44 -1.63
CA MET A 111 -10.01 -6.64 -1.81
C MET A 111 -10.32 -7.31 -3.16
N TYR A 112 -9.65 -6.87 -4.23
CA TYR A 112 -9.86 -7.45 -5.56
C TYR A 112 -9.33 -8.88 -5.64
N LEU A 113 -8.14 -9.12 -5.10
CA LEU A 113 -7.50 -10.43 -5.06
C LEU A 113 -8.39 -11.46 -4.35
N GLU A 114 -8.76 -11.18 -3.10
CA GLU A 114 -9.49 -12.13 -2.26
C GLU A 114 -10.98 -12.16 -2.57
N GLY A 115 -11.60 -11.00 -2.85
CA GLY A 115 -13.03 -10.92 -3.11
C GLY A 115 -13.46 -11.27 -4.54
N HIS A 116 -12.53 -11.39 -5.48
CA HIS A 116 -12.87 -11.63 -6.89
C HIS A 116 -11.93 -12.58 -7.62
N LEU A 117 -10.61 -12.30 -7.63
CA LEU A 117 -9.68 -13.01 -8.50
C LEU A 117 -9.39 -14.43 -7.99
N ARG A 118 -9.06 -14.56 -6.70
CA ARG A 118 -8.70 -15.85 -6.07
C ARG A 118 -9.07 -15.91 -4.59
N PRO A 119 -10.37 -16.11 -4.28
CA PRO A 119 -10.83 -16.31 -2.91
C PRO A 119 -10.09 -17.45 -2.21
N GLY A 120 -9.73 -17.27 -0.93
CA GLY A 120 -8.96 -18.23 -0.13
C GLY A 120 -7.45 -18.20 -0.41
N SER A 121 -6.95 -17.21 -1.12
CA SER A 121 -5.52 -17.07 -1.42
C SER A 121 -4.69 -16.52 -0.25
N ILE A 122 -5.34 -15.84 0.69
CA ILE A 122 -4.74 -15.26 1.88
C ILE A 122 -5.45 -15.75 3.14
N ARG A 123 -4.80 -15.65 4.30
CA ARG A 123 -5.40 -16.05 5.59
C ARG A 123 -6.20 -14.95 6.26
N SER A 124 -5.89 -13.70 5.97
CA SER A 124 -6.54 -12.52 6.53
C SER A 124 -6.20 -11.28 5.70
N LEU A 125 -7.08 -10.29 5.71
CA LEU A 125 -6.90 -9.00 5.01
C LEU A 125 -6.88 -7.85 6.03
N VAL A 126 -5.75 -7.13 6.08
CA VAL A 126 -5.61 -5.90 6.88
C VAL A 126 -5.69 -4.70 5.93
N LEU A 127 -6.72 -3.89 6.10
CA LEU A 127 -6.96 -2.66 5.35
C LEU A 127 -6.40 -1.48 6.15
N VAL A 128 -5.34 -0.86 5.64
CA VAL A 128 -4.71 0.28 6.29
C VAL A 128 -5.16 1.56 5.61
N ASP A 129 -5.98 2.28 6.32
CA ASP A 129 -6.54 3.59 5.96
C ASP A 129 -7.23 3.60 4.58
N VAL A 130 -8.01 2.56 4.32
CA VAL A 130 -8.81 2.39 3.11
C VAL A 130 -10.07 1.58 3.40
N VAL A 131 -11.19 2.01 2.81
CA VAL A 131 -12.49 1.32 2.87
C VAL A 131 -13.15 1.39 1.48
N PRO A 132 -14.18 0.56 1.19
CA PRO A 132 -14.87 0.60 -0.12
C PRO A 132 -15.48 1.97 -0.46
N ARG A 133 -16.02 2.67 0.55
CA ARG A 133 -16.63 3.99 0.40
C ARG A 133 -15.77 5.04 1.06
N MET A 134 -14.74 5.48 0.35
CA MET A 134 -13.83 6.54 0.80
C MET A 134 -14.45 7.92 0.68
N ASN A 135 -13.98 8.86 1.51
CA ASN A 135 -14.42 10.25 1.43
C ASN A 135 -13.97 10.91 0.12
N PRO A 136 -14.91 11.47 -0.70
CA PRO A 136 -14.56 12.03 -2.00
C PRO A 136 -13.58 13.21 -1.93
N LYS A 137 -13.66 14.05 -0.87
CA LYS A 137 -12.75 15.19 -0.70
C LYS A 137 -11.34 14.72 -0.37
N GLY A 138 -11.21 13.71 0.49
CA GLY A 138 -9.93 13.09 0.79
C GLY A 138 -9.31 12.43 -0.45
N THR A 139 -10.12 11.71 -1.22
CA THR A 139 -9.68 11.11 -2.50
C THR A 139 -9.15 12.16 -3.48
N GLU A 140 -9.86 13.28 -3.63
CA GLU A 140 -9.44 14.37 -4.53
C GLU A 140 -8.15 15.05 -4.03
N ARG A 141 -8.00 15.22 -2.72
CA ARG A 141 -6.78 15.78 -2.13
C ARG A 141 -5.55 14.91 -2.39
N VAL A 142 -5.67 13.59 -2.23
CA VAL A 142 -4.59 12.62 -2.56
C VAL A 142 -4.21 12.73 -4.03
N LYS A 143 -5.21 12.74 -4.93
CA LYS A 143 -4.97 12.87 -6.38
C LYS A 143 -4.28 14.17 -6.72
N SER A 144 -4.76 15.28 -6.19
CA SER A 144 -4.17 16.61 -6.43
C SER A 144 -2.70 16.65 -6.02
N PHE A 145 -2.35 16.11 -4.85
CA PHE A 145 -0.97 16.00 -4.39
C PHE A 145 -0.11 15.18 -5.36
N MET A 146 -0.62 14.05 -5.85
CA MET A 146 0.12 13.20 -6.78
C MET A 146 0.33 13.88 -8.14
N TYR A 147 -0.66 14.66 -8.62
CA TYR A 147 -0.56 15.38 -9.90
C TYR A 147 0.40 16.56 -9.85
N GLU A 148 0.45 17.29 -8.74
CA GLU A 148 1.11 18.59 -8.62
C GLU A 148 2.58 18.57 -9.08
N HIS A 149 3.32 17.51 -8.74
CA HIS A 149 4.74 17.39 -9.07
C HIS A 149 5.08 16.23 -10.03
N MET A 150 4.08 15.56 -10.56
CA MET A 150 4.26 14.37 -11.39
C MET A 150 5.14 14.63 -12.62
N GLN A 151 4.85 15.71 -13.35
CA GLN A 151 5.56 16.02 -14.60
C GLN A 151 6.74 16.95 -14.40
N SER A 152 6.66 17.92 -13.51
CA SER A 152 7.71 18.91 -13.28
C SER A 152 8.86 18.36 -12.42
N GLY A 153 8.58 17.36 -11.57
CA GLY A 153 9.49 16.90 -10.53
C GLY A 153 9.90 18.01 -9.57
N PHE A 154 10.92 17.76 -8.75
CA PHE A 154 11.48 18.67 -7.74
C PHE A 154 12.90 19.06 -8.11
N ALA A 155 13.28 20.31 -7.87
CA ALA A 155 14.65 20.76 -8.09
C ALA A 155 15.62 20.16 -7.04
N THR A 156 15.11 19.93 -5.81
CA THR A 156 15.91 19.40 -4.70
C THR A 156 15.09 18.41 -3.86
N LEU A 157 15.79 17.56 -3.08
CA LEU A 157 15.13 16.72 -2.06
C LEU A 157 14.40 17.55 -1.00
N LYS A 158 14.88 18.77 -0.73
CA LYS A 158 14.24 19.69 0.21
C LYS A 158 12.88 20.14 -0.30
N GLU A 159 12.77 20.50 -1.57
CA GLU A 159 11.48 20.84 -2.22
C GLU A 159 10.49 19.68 -2.12
N ALA A 160 10.93 18.45 -2.36
CA ALA A 160 10.09 17.27 -2.18
C ALA A 160 9.65 17.09 -0.72
N ALA A 161 10.55 17.27 0.25
CA ALA A 161 10.23 17.19 1.67
C ALA A 161 9.22 18.27 2.10
N GLU A 162 9.35 19.49 1.59
CA GLU A 162 8.44 20.60 1.83
C GLU A 162 7.04 20.31 1.25
N ALA A 163 6.95 19.75 0.04
CA ALA A 163 5.68 19.35 -0.56
C ALA A 163 4.96 18.27 0.27
N ILE A 164 5.68 17.24 0.74
CA ILE A 164 5.13 16.20 1.61
C ILE A 164 4.65 16.80 2.94
N SER A 165 5.44 17.70 3.55
CA SER A 165 5.06 18.36 4.80
C SER A 165 3.86 19.29 4.64
N ALA A 166 3.71 19.95 3.48
CA ALA A 166 2.52 20.77 3.17
C ALA A 166 1.26 19.92 3.05
N TYR A 167 1.37 18.69 2.51
CA TYR A 167 0.26 17.73 2.49
C TYR A 167 -0.08 17.21 3.89
N ASN A 168 0.95 16.87 4.69
CA ASN A 168 0.79 16.35 6.04
C ASN A 168 1.50 17.29 7.06
N PRO A 169 0.82 18.37 7.51
CA PRO A 169 1.42 19.39 8.37
C PRO A 169 1.88 18.89 9.76
N GLN A 170 1.42 17.71 10.16
CA GLN A 170 1.84 17.06 11.42
C GLN A 170 3.22 16.42 11.30
N ARG A 171 3.71 16.26 10.07
CA ARG A 171 4.99 15.64 9.79
C ARG A 171 6.11 16.67 9.85
N GLU A 172 7.07 16.45 10.74
CA GLU A 172 8.32 17.21 10.74
C GLU A 172 9.17 16.84 9.53
N ILE A 173 9.81 17.85 8.92
CA ILE A 173 10.78 17.60 7.84
C ILE A 173 12.05 17.01 8.49
N PRO A 174 12.47 15.78 8.12
CA PRO A 174 13.67 15.18 8.67
C PRO A 174 14.92 16.03 8.37
N SER A 175 15.87 16.06 9.30
CA SER A 175 17.18 16.71 9.07
C SER A 175 18.00 15.97 8.01
N ASP A 176 17.82 14.65 7.89
CA ASP A 176 18.40 13.82 6.84
C ASP A 176 17.35 13.47 5.79
N LEU A 177 17.55 13.91 4.56
CA LEU A 177 16.65 13.70 3.42
C LEU A 177 17.07 12.52 2.54
N GLU A 178 18.16 11.83 2.83
CA GLU A 178 18.64 10.68 2.04
C GLU A 178 17.56 9.56 1.92
N GLY A 179 16.75 9.41 2.95
CA GLY A 179 15.63 8.46 2.92
C GLY A 179 14.61 8.70 1.80
N LEU A 180 14.46 9.94 1.32
CA LEU A 180 13.55 10.25 0.20
C LEU A 180 14.01 9.68 -1.13
N LYS A 181 15.30 9.40 -1.31
CA LYS A 181 15.84 8.75 -2.51
C LYS A 181 15.26 7.36 -2.76
N LYS A 182 14.64 6.74 -1.74
CA LYS A 182 13.92 5.48 -1.88
C LYS A 182 12.58 5.61 -2.61
N ASN A 183 12.05 6.83 -2.64
CA ASN A 183 10.75 7.17 -3.27
C ASN A 183 10.90 8.09 -4.47
N LEU A 184 12.13 8.51 -4.77
CA LEU A 184 12.47 9.46 -5.83
C LEU A 184 13.61 8.90 -6.68
N PHE A 185 13.59 9.19 -7.97
CA PHE A 185 14.74 8.99 -8.86
C PHE A 185 15.16 10.29 -9.52
N GLN A 186 16.41 10.38 -9.95
CA GLN A 186 16.93 11.57 -10.59
C GLN A 186 16.95 11.40 -12.11
N ARG A 187 16.44 12.40 -12.82
CA ARG A 187 16.48 12.52 -14.28
C ARG A 187 16.71 13.98 -14.65
N ASP A 188 17.66 14.24 -15.52
CA ASP A 188 17.99 15.59 -16.05
C ASP A 188 18.19 16.64 -14.94
N GLY A 189 18.85 16.23 -13.83
CA GLY A 189 19.16 17.09 -12.69
C GLY A 189 17.98 17.40 -11.77
N ARG A 190 16.81 16.80 -12.00
CA ARG A 190 15.63 16.94 -11.17
C ARG A 190 15.24 15.61 -10.53
N TRP A 191 14.49 15.66 -9.43
CA TRP A 191 13.97 14.51 -8.71
C TRP A 191 12.52 14.29 -9.10
N PHE A 192 12.16 13.04 -9.45
CA PHE A 192 10.81 12.62 -9.79
C PHE A 192 10.35 11.52 -8.86
N TRP A 193 9.07 11.42 -8.63
CA TRP A 193 8.49 10.28 -7.92
C TRP A 193 8.85 8.98 -8.63
N HIS A 194 9.14 7.94 -7.84
CA HIS A 194 9.56 6.64 -8.36
C HIS A 194 8.34 5.77 -8.74
N TRP A 195 7.48 6.34 -9.58
CA TRP A 195 6.33 5.64 -10.15
C TRP A 195 6.03 6.15 -11.57
N ASP A 196 5.30 5.32 -12.35
CA ASP A 196 4.96 5.62 -13.75
C ASP A 196 3.89 6.72 -13.81
N PRO A 197 4.11 7.84 -14.50
CA PRO A 197 3.08 8.86 -14.71
C PRO A 197 1.79 8.33 -15.32
N ALA A 198 1.83 7.30 -16.16
CA ALA A 198 0.66 6.67 -16.75
C ALA A 198 -0.32 6.12 -15.69
N PHE A 199 0.16 5.75 -14.51
CA PHE A 199 -0.69 5.37 -13.38
C PHE A 199 -1.70 6.46 -13.03
N MET A 200 -1.28 7.72 -13.01
CA MET A 200 -2.16 8.85 -12.71
C MET A 200 -2.92 9.36 -13.93
N GLU A 201 -2.36 9.28 -15.12
CA GLU A 201 -3.04 9.68 -16.35
C GLU A 201 -4.25 8.78 -16.62
N ASN A 202 -4.14 7.49 -16.40
CA ASN A 202 -5.23 6.52 -16.50
C ASN A 202 -6.26 6.65 -15.36
N ALA A 203 -5.87 7.18 -14.19
CA ALA A 203 -6.79 7.49 -13.11
C ALA A 203 -7.85 8.55 -13.47
N ARG A 204 -7.67 9.27 -14.58
CA ARG A 204 -8.67 10.21 -15.12
C ARG A 204 -9.80 9.51 -15.88
N THR A 205 -9.63 8.26 -16.28
CA THR A 205 -10.70 7.46 -16.91
C THR A 205 -11.38 6.62 -15.81
N PRO A 206 -12.53 7.06 -15.25
CA PRO A 206 -13.20 6.40 -14.14
C PRO A 206 -13.55 4.94 -14.40
N GLN A 207 -13.65 4.57 -15.67
CA GLN A 207 -14.09 3.24 -16.11
C GLN A 207 -13.02 2.15 -16.03
N ARG A 208 -11.73 2.50 -15.93
CA ARG A 208 -10.64 1.49 -15.97
C ARG A 208 -10.10 1.07 -14.61
N LEU A 209 -10.19 1.90 -13.58
CA LEU A 209 -9.54 1.59 -12.32
C LEU A 209 -10.42 0.84 -11.30
N GLY A 210 -11.75 0.87 -11.45
CA GLY A 210 -12.68 0.33 -10.42
C GLY A 210 -12.53 0.99 -9.04
N MET A 211 -11.42 1.71 -8.83
CA MET A 211 -11.03 2.32 -7.55
C MET A 211 -11.93 3.49 -7.11
N GLN A 212 -12.81 3.96 -7.97
CA GLN A 212 -13.72 5.07 -7.70
C GLN A 212 -15.17 4.64 -7.65
N ASP A 213 -15.46 3.40 -8.04
CA ASP A 213 -16.80 2.84 -7.97
C ASP A 213 -17.00 2.21 -6.59
N SER A 214 -17.58 2.97 -5.67
CA SER A 214 -17.82 2.55 -4.30
C SER A 214 -18.72 1.31 -4.19
N ASP A 215 -19.65 1.13 -5.12
CA ASP A 215 -20.53 -0.03 -5.10
C ASP A 215 -19.81 -1.28 -5.60
N PHE A 216 -18.94 -1.13 -6.61
CA PHE A 216 -18.06 -2.21 -7.04
C PHE A 216 -17.07 -2.61 -5.93
N LEU A 217 -16.39 -1.65 -5.30
CA LEU A 217 -15.48 -1.91 -4.18
C LEU A 217 -16.21 -2.54 -2.98
N HIS A 218 -17.40 -2.07 -2.67
CA HIS A 218 -18.22 -2.66 -1.62
C HIS A 218 -18.57 -4.13 -1.94
N LYS A 219 -18.93 -4.43 -3.19
CA LYS A 219 -19.19 -5.80 -3.64
C LYS A 219 -17.96 -6.69 -3.51
N LEU A 220 -16.79 -6.20 -3.89
CA LEU A 220 -15.52 -6.93 -3.71
C LEU A 220 -15.27 -7.24 -2.23
N CYS A 221 -15.37 -6.23 -1.37
CA CYS A 221 -15.13 -6.37 0.06
C CYS A 221 -16.14 -7.33 0.72
N SER A 222 -17.40 -7.30 0.27
CA SER A 222 -18.46 -8.22 0.76
C SER A 222 -18.22 -9.68 0.38
N ALA A 223 -17.42 -9.94 -0.62
CA ALA A 223 -17.04 -11.30 -1.04
C ALA A 223 -15.80 -11.84 -0.31
N VAL A 224 -15.14 -11.01 0.52
CA VAL A 224 -14.01 -11.45 1.36
C VAL A 224 -14.55 -12.24 2.55
N GLU A 225 -14.20 -13.52 2.62
CA GLU A 225 -14.66 -14.43 3.68
C GLU A 225 -13.61 -14.59 4.81
N VAL A 226 -12.35 -14.24 4.56
CA VAL A 226 -11.29 -14.30 5.56
C VAL A 226 -11.42 -13.18 6.62
N PRO A 227 -10.86 -13.36 7.83
CA PRO A 227 -10.86 -12.31 8.84
C PRO A 227 -10.31 -10.99 8.32
N MET A 228 -10.98 -9.88 8.61
CA MET A 228 -10.55 -8.54 8.23
C MET A 228 -10.22 -7.69 9.46
N LEU A 229 -9.23 -6.81 9.30
CA LEU A 229 -8.93 -5.70 10.21
C LEU A 229 -8.93 -4.39 9.43
N LEU A 230 -9.68 -3.40 9.89
CA LEU A 230 -9.52 -2.01 9.48
C LEU A 230 -8.61 -1.28 10.48
N VAL A 231 -7.47 -0.76 9.99
CA VAL A 231 -6.59 0.14 10.75
C VAL A 231 -6.74 1.53 10.15
N ARG A 232 -7.33 2.45 10.91
CA ARG A 232 -7.60 3.81 10.45
C ARG A 232 -6.64 4.81 11.10
N GLY A 233 -6.13 5.77 10.36
CA GLY A 233 -5.49 6.96 10.91
C GLY A 233 -6.56 7.95 11.42
N ARG A 234 -6.51 8.33 12.70
CA ARG A 234 -7.51 9.21 13.32
C ARG A 234 -7.62 10.59 12.66
N LEU A 235 -6.54 11.04 12.02
CA LEU A 235 -6.48 12.31 11.29
C LEU A 235 -6.68 12.13 9.77
N SER A 236 -7.06 10.93 9.33
CA SER A 236 -7.32 10.67 7.91
C SER A 236 -8.51 11.46 7.40
N ASP A 237 -8.33 12.09 6.26
CA ASP A 237 -9.39 12.72 5.48
C ASP A 237 -9.96 11.79 4.40
N LEU A 238 -9.30 10.66 4.14
CA LEU A 238 -9.75 9.63 3.21
C LEU A 238 -10.73 8.65 3.86
N VAL A 239 -10.44 8.21 5.09
CA VAL A 239 -11.31 7.38 5.92
C VAL A 239 -11.62 8.16 7.20
N THR A 240 -12.66 8.99 7.16
CA THR A 240 -13.11 9.73 8.34
C THR A 240 -13.86 8.79 9.31
N GLU A 241 -14.29 9.30 10.45
CA GLU A 241 -15.10 8.53 11.40
C GLU A 241 -16.39 8.01 10.75
N VAL A 242 -16.99 8.81 9.86
CA VAL A 242 -18.21 8.44 9.13
C VAL A 242 -17.98 7.25 8.21
N GLU A 243 -16.93 7.26 7.39
CA GLU A 243 -16.60 6.15 6.52
C GLU A 243 -16.24 4.87 7.31
N ALA A 244 -15.57 5.03 8.46
CA ALA A 244 -15.27 3.89 9.34
C ALA A 244 -16.54 3.30 9.97
N GLU A 245 -17.48 4.14 10.45
CA GLU A 245 -18.76 3.67 10.98
C GLU A 245 -19.59 2.93 9.94
N ILE A 246 -19.64 3.46 8.70
CA ILE A 246 -20.31 2.79 7.57
C ILE A 246 -19.66 1.43 7.31
N PHE A 247 -18.32 1.37 7.25
CA PHE A 247 -17.58 0.13 7.05
C PHE A 247 -17.92 -0.91 8.14
N LEU A 248 -17.89 -0.53 9.41
CA LEU A 248 -18.19 -1.44 10.52
C LEU A 248 -19.65 -1.89 10.54
N SER A 249 -20.57 -1.05 10.08
CA SER A 249 -21.97 -1.42 9.90
C SER A 249 -22.16 -2.45 8.78
N ASP A 250 -21.44 -2.26 7.65
CA ASP A 250 -21.51 -3.15 6.49
C ASP A 250 -20.75 -4.48 6.76
N PHE A 251 -19.68 -4.45 7.57
CA PHE A 251 -18.79 -5.58 7.87
C PHE A 251 -18.63 -5.79 9.38
N PRO A 252 -19.66 -6.23 10.11
CA PRO A 252 -19.68 -6.28 11.58
C PRO A 252 -18.69 -7.29 12.18
N ASN A 253 -18.16 -8.20 11.37
CA ASN A 253 -17.12 -9.17 11.80
C ASN A 253 -15.70 -8.66 11.58
N ALA A 254 -15.51 -7.49 10.98
CA ALA A 254 -14.20 -6.89 10.83
C ALA A 254 -13.72 -6.32 12.19
N ALA A 255 -12.48 -6.61 12.53
CA ALA A 255 -11.81 -5.92 13.63
C ALA A 255 -11.50 -4.46 13.26
N TYR A 256 -11.35 -3.58 14.26
CA TYR A 256 -11.10 -2.17 14.03
C TYR A 256 -10.10 -1.61 15.02
N VAL A 257 -9.16 -0.81 14.52
CA VAL A 257 -8.20 -0.03 15.33
C VAL A 257 -8.08 1.39 14.78
N ASP A 258 -8.25 2.37 15.68
CA ASP A 258 -8.10 3.80 15.39
C ASP A 258 -6.74 4.30 15.91
N VAL A 259 -5.84 4.69 15.02
CA VAL A 259 -4.47 5.06 15.35
C VAL A 259 -4.38 6.57 15.56
N THR A 260 -4.10 6.97 16.79
CA THR A 260 -3.97 8.39 17.16
C THR A 260 -2.73 9.02 16.53
N GLY A 261 -2.87 10.24 16.01
CA GLY A 261 -1.78 11.01 15.41
C GLY A 261 -1.40 10.59 13.98
N ALA A 262 -2.06 9.57 13.42
CA ALA A 262 -1.89 9.18 12.03
C ALA A 262 -2.93 9.85 11.13
N GLY A 263 -2.47 10.37 9.97
CA GLY A 263 -3.29 10.77 8.84
C GLY A 263 -3.16 9.78 7.68
N HIS A 264 -3.68 10.14 6.50
CA HIS A 264 -3.45 9.35 5.29
C HIS A 264 -1.99 9.50 4.83
N MET A 265 -1.30 8.38 4.64
CA MET A 265 0.10 8.35 4.22
C MET A 265 0.21 8.39 2.70
N VAL A 266 1.01 9.33 2.20
CA VAL A 266 1.24 9.55 0.76
C VAL A 266 2.66 9.22 0.34
N ALA A 267 2.98 9.47 -0.93
CA ALA A 267 4.33 9.31 -1.47
C ALA A 267 5.39 9.98 -0.57
N GLY A 268 6.45 9.23 -0.25
CA GLY A 268 7.51 9.69 0.64
C GLY A 268 7.24 9.52 2.14
N ASP A 269 6.03 9.15 2.54
CA ASP A 269 5.71 8.78 3.92
C ASP A 269 6.07 7.32 4.24
N LYS A 270 6.11 7.01 5.54
CA LYS A 270 6.26 5.64 6.05
C LYS A 270 4.96 5.21 6.72
N ASN A 271 4.64 3.93 6.58
CA ASN A 271 3.47 3.33 7.21
C ASN A 271 3.76 2.84 8.64
N ASP A 272 4.92 3.16 9.20
CA ASP A 272 5.38 2.68 10.52
C ASP A 272 4.45 3.08 11.68
N VAL A 273 3.69 4.16 11.55
CA VAL A 273 2.70 4.60 12.54
C VAL A 273 1.61 3.55 12.79
N PHE A 274 1.37 2.67 11.81
CA PHE A 274 0.39 1.59 11.89
C PHE A 274 0.98 0.26 12.40
N THR A 275 2.29 0.17 12.60
CA THR A 275 3.02 -1.08 12.93
C THR A 275 2.42 -1.78 14.14
N LYS A 276 2.18 -1.03 15.24
CA LYS A 276 1.66 -1.65 16.47
C LYS A 276 0.32 -2.33 16.26
N ALA A 277 -0.61 -1.70 15.54
CA ALA A 277 -1.93 -2.28 15.28
C ALA A 277 -1.84 -3.55 14.43
N ILE A 278 -0.95 -3.55 13.44
CA ILE A 278 -0.71 -4.71 12.57
C ILE A 278 -0.11 -5.85 13.40
N VAL A 279 0.93 -5.58 14.18
CA VAL A 279 1.63 -6.58 15.00
C VAL A 279 0.70 -7.17 16.06
N ASP A 280 -0.08 -6.34 16.78
CA ASP A 280 -1.05 -6.82 17.76
C ASP A 280 -2.08 -7.77 17.14
N PHE A 281 -2.51 -7.49 15.89
CA PHE A 281 -3.41 -8.37 15.16
C PHE A 281 -2.74 -9.69 14.76
N LEU A 282 -1.51 -9.65 14.26
CA LEU A 282 -0.75 -10.86 13.94
C LEU A 282 -0.50 -11.73 15.17
N ASP A 283 -0.16 -11.14 16.31
CA ASP A 283 0.04 -11.85 17.58
C ASP A 283 -1.26 -12.55 18.05
N SER A 284 -2.44 -12.02 17.68
CA SER A 284 -3.73 -12.65 18.01
C SER A 284 -4.07 -13.86 17.13
N MET A 285 -3.32 -14.11 16.06
CA MET A 285 -3.54 -15.21 15.10
C MET A 285 -2.68 -16.45 15.38
N ILE A 286 -1.72 -16.34 16.31
CA ILE A 286 -0.85 -17.42 16.77
C ILE A 286 -1.44 -18.03 18.04
#